data_cab707fe8bc181216f7c24f00d1b0251
#
_entry.id   cab707fe8bc181216f7c24f00d1b0251
#
_cell.length_a   1.000
_cell.length_b   1.000
_cell.length_c   1.000
_cell.angle_alpha   90.00
_cell.angle_beta   90.00
_cell.angle_gamma   90.00
#
_symmetry.space_group_name_H-M   'P 1'
#
loop_
_entity.id
_entity.type
_entity.pdbx_description
1 polymer ?
#
loop_
_entity_poly.entity_id
_entity_poly.type
_entity_poly.pdbx_seq_one_letter_code
_entity_poly.pdbx_strand_id
1 'polypeptide(L)'
;MYCVNDGAVMKAWEKDQFKEAGIKEDEEDGTGFFKFFADTRGEFSKALDMVMDHPGPLAAIGSPRCKRFAMLVKDGTVLAINVSEGPDDPAGDDDPSASLADAMLVTIDALKGKNEL
;
A
#
# COMPACT_ATOMS: atom_id res chain seq x y z
N MET A 1 6.33 -1.03 -0.86
CA MET A 1 5.21 -0.93 0.13
C MET A 1 5.57 0.08 1.21
N TYR A 2 4.60 0.77 1.78
CA TYR A 2 4.83 1.69 2.89
C TYR A 2 3.67 1.66 3.89
N CYS A 3 3.93 2.07 5.11
CA CYS A 3 2.91 2.34 6.13
C CYS A 3 3.32 3.54 6.99
N VAL A 4 2.34 4.13 7.65
CA VAL A 4 2.58 5.13 8.71
C VAL A 4 3.02 4.39 9.97
N ASN A 5 4.29 4.05 10.03
CA ASN A 5 4.95 3.33 11.12
C ASN A 5 6.43 3.72 11.16
N ASP A 6 7.12 3.37 12.22
CA ASP A 6 8.56 3.59 12.30
C ASP A 6 9.37 2.54 11.50
N GLY A 7 10.67 2.81 11.33
CA GLY A 7 11.56 1.94 10.56
C GLY A 7 11.73 0.55 11.15
N ALA A 8 11.70 0.40 12.47
CA ALA A 8 11.84 -0.90 13.12
C ALA A 8 10.62 -1.80 12.86
N VAL A 9 9.42 -1.24 12.93
CA VAL A 9 8.18 -1.96 12.59
C VAL A 9 8.18 -2.37 11.13
N MET A 10 8.55 -1.47 10.21
CA MET A 10 8.61 -1.78 8.78
C MET A 10 9.65 -2.86 8.47
N LYS A 11 10.78 -2.85 9.14
CA LYS A 11 11.82 -3.88 8.98
C LYS A 11 11.36 -5.25 9.46
N ALA A 12 10.66 -5.30 10.59
CA ALA A 12 10.09 -6.53 11.12
C ALA A 12 9.00 -7.10 10.19
N TRP A 13 8.15 -6.23 9.65
CA TRP A 13 7.11 -6.63 8.70
C TRP A 13 7.70 -7.15 7.39
N GLU A 14 8.74 -6.51 6.86
CA GLU A 14 9.46 -6.98 5.68
C GLU A 14 9.98 -8.41 5.88
N LYS A 15 10.65 -8.68 6.99
CA LYS A 15 11.15 -10.02 7.33
C LYS A 15 10.03 -11.06 7.41
N ASP A 16 8.94 -10.71 8.06
CA ASP A 16 7.77 -11.58 8.19
C ASP A 16 7.17 -11.92 6.82
N GLN A 17 6.96 -10.93 5.97
CA GLN A 17 6.40 -11.11 4.64
C GLN A 17 7.31 -11.94 3.73
N PHE A 18 8.61 -11.74 3.79
CA PHE A 18 9.56 -12.53 3.00
C PHE A 18 9.61 -13.99 3.47
N LYS A 19 9.53 -14.22 4.76
CA LYS A 19 9.44 -15.57 5.33
C LYS A 19 8.17 -16.28 4.85
N GLU A 20 7.01 -15.63 4.92
CA GLU A 20 5.73 -16.17 4.45
C GLU A 20 5.73 -16.47 2.94
N ALA A 21 6.41 -15.64 2.15
CA ALA A 21 6.55 -15.83 0.71
C ALA A 21 7.63 -16.88 0.34
N GLY A 22 8.37 -17.41 1.31
CA GLY A 22 9.46 -18.36 1.05
C GLY A 22 10.69 -17.72 0.43
N ILE A 23 10.85 -16.40 0.55
CA ILE A 23 12.01 -15.66 0.04
C ILE A 23 13.10 -15.65 1.12
N LYS A 24 14.30 -16.12 0.79
CA LYS A 24 15.45 -16.08 1.70
C LYS A 24 16.10 -14.71 1.67
N GLU A 25 16.52 -14.22 2.85
CA GLU A 25 17.13 -12.88 3.01
C GLU A 25 18.39 -12.63 2.17
N ASP A 26 19.12 -13.67 1.83
CA ASP A 26 20.36 -13.65 1.07
C ASP A 26 20.21 -14.04 -0.41
N GLU A 27 19.00 -14.30 -0.88
CA GLU A 27 18.71 -14.48 -2.31
C GLU A 27 18.57 -13.12 -3.00
N GLU A 28 19.42 -12.84 -3.97
CA GLU A 28 19.33 -11.63 -4.81
C GLU A 28 18.00 -11.57 -5.61
N ASP A 29 17.35 -12.71 -5.79
CA ASP A 29 16.16 -12.86 -6.61
C ASP A 29 14.88 -12.66 -5.80
N GLY A 30 14.29 -11.52 -5.85
CA GLY A 30 12.97 -11.21 -5.31
C GLY A 30 12.93 -10.11 -4.27
N THR A 31 13.92 -10.03 -3.37
CA THR A 31 13.96 -8.96 -2.37
C THR A 31 14.17 -7.58 -3.00
N GLY A 32 14.86 -7.51 -4.15
CA GLY A 32 15.06 -6.26 -4.89
C GLY A 32 13.81 -5.67 -5.53
N PHE A 33 12.77 -6.49 -5.74
CA PHE A 33 11.49 -6.02 -6.29
C PHE A 33 10.57 -5.42 -5.22
N PHE A 34 10.70 -5.86 -3.96
CA PHE A 34 9.85 -5.42 -2.87
C PHE A 34 10.65 -4.57 -1.91
N LYS A 35 10.25 -3.30 -1.79
CA LYS A 35 10.85 -2.37 -0.85
C LYS A 35 9.80 -1.90 0.14
N PHE A 36 10.20 -1.84 1.41
CA PHE A 36 9.36 -1.41 2.52
C PHE A 36 9.87 -0.07 3.05
N PHE A 37 8.98 0.90 3.15
CA PHE A 37 9.29 2.26 3.58
C PHE A 37 8.48 2.63 4.81
N ALA A 38 9.09 3.37 5.71
CA ALA A 38 8.46 3.94 6.89
C ALA A 38 8.03 5.38 6.61
N ASP A 39 6.73 5.65 6.64
CA ASP A 39 6.16 7.00 6.62
C ASP A 39 5.85 7.41 8.06
N THR A 40 6.90 7.58 8.87
CA THR A 40 6.81 7.70 10.33
C THR A 40 5.89 8.82 10.78
N ARG A 41 5.87 9.95 10.07
CA ARG A 41 5.07 11.13 10.41
C ARG A 41 3.85 11.32 9.51
N GLY A 42 3.58 10.38 8.61
CA GLY A 42 2.48 10.49 7.66
C GLY A 42 2.65 11.56 6.60
N GLU A 43 3.86 12.06 6.37
CA GLU A 43 4.14 13.12 5.40
C GLU A 43 3.85 12.68 3.97
N PHE A 44 4.25 11.47 3.62
CA PHE A 44 4.00 10.88 2.30
C PHE A 44 2.49 10.64 2.08
N SER A 45 1.81 10.09 3.08
CA SER A 45 0.36 9.88 3.03
C SER A 45 -0.40 11.19 2.85
N LYS A 46 0.03 12.28 3.51
CA LYS A 46 -0.54 13.61 3.34
C LYS A 46 -0.32 14.15 1.94
N ALA A 47 0.89 14.01 1.41
CA ALA A 47 1.23 14.48 0.06
C ALA A 47 0.40 13.78 -1.02
N LEU A 48 0.03 12.51 -0.81
CA LEU A 48 -0.81 11.74 -1.72
C LEU A 48 -2.31 11.90 -1.47
N ASP A 49 -2.72 12.63 -0.44
CA ASP A 49 -4.12 12.70 0.04
C ASP A 49 -4.67 11.30 0.40
N MET A 50 -3.84 10.48 1.00
CA MET A 50 -4.15 9.10 1.39
C MET A 50 -4.12 8.89 2.91
N VAL A 51 -4.41 9.93 3.67
CA VAL A 51 -4.55 9.83 5.12
C VAL A 51 -5.90 9.22 5.48
N MET A 52 -5.88 8.22 6.33
CA MET A 52 -7.07 7.62 6.92
C MET A 52 -7.25 8.21 8.33
N ASP A 53 -8.14 9.17 8.45
CA ASP A 53 -8.42 9.92 9.67
C ASP A 53 -9.88 9.77 10.16
N HIS A 54 -10.57 8.76 9.66
CA HIS A 54 -11.94 8.47 10.07
C HIS A 54 -12.02 8.24 11.59
N PRO A 55 -13.04 8.80 12.30
CA PRO A 55 -13.13 8.75 13.76
C PRO A 55 -13.06 7.35 14.37
N GLY A 56 -13.66 6.34 13.74
CA GLY A 56 -13.65 4.96 14.26
C GLY A 56 -12.24 4.36 14.32
N PRO A 57 -11.55 4.19 13.18
CA PRO A 57 -10.16 3.73 13.19
C PRO A 57 -9.22 4.62 13.99
N LEU A 58 -9.40 5.93 13.93
CA LEU A 58 -8.57 6.88 14.70
C LEU A 58 -8.69 6.64 16.20
N ALA A 59 -9.91 6.41 16.71
CA ALA A 59 -10.13 6.11 18.12
C ALA A 59 -9.50 4.78 18.55
N ALA A 60 -9.54 3.77 17.67
CA ALA A 60 -8.98 2.44 17.94
C ALA A 60 -7.44 2.42 17.94
N ILE A 61 -6.81 3.16 17.02
CA ILE A 61 -5.36 3.12 16.81
C ILE A 61 -4.65 4.29 17.52
N GLY A 62 -5.35 5.39 17.77
CA GLY A 62 -4.83 6.55 18.47
C GLY A 62 -4.07 7.56 17.62
N SER A 63 -3.86 7.29 16.35
CA SER A 63 -3.19 8.20 15.40
C SER A 63 -3.67 7.96 13.97
N PRO A 64 -3.61 8.99 13.10
CA PRO A 64 -3.90 8.81 11.68
C PRO A 64 -2.96 7.81 11.02
N ARG A 65 -3.50 6.99 10.12
CA ARG A 65 -2.77 6.03 9.31
C ARG A 65 -2.97 6.36 7.83
N CYS A 66 -2.38 5.59 6.93
CA CYS A 66 -2.70 5.68 5.52
C CYS A 66 -3.94 4.83 5.18
N LYS A 67 -4.66 5.24 4.15
CA LYS A 67 -5.71 4.41 3.54
C LYS A 67 -5.09 3.11 3.00
N ARG A 68 -5.92 2.11 2.81
CA ARG A 68 -5.52 0.87 2.11
C ARG A 68 -5.65 1.13 0.62
N PHE A 69 -4.54 1.23 -0.08
CA PHE A 69 -4.54 1.52 -1.51
C PHE A 69 -3.36 0.90 -2.23
N ALA A 70 -3.50 0.78 -3.55
CA ALA A 70 -2.42 0.47 -4.47
C ALA A 70 -2.38 1.51 -5.58
N MET A 71 -1.21 1.87 -6.06
CA MET A 71 -1.08 2.81 -7.17
C MET A 71 -0.05 2.34 -8.18
N LEU A 72 -0.29 2.67 -9.43
CA LEU A 72 0.65 2.49 -10.54
C LEU A 72 1.33 3.81 -10.81
N VAL A 73 2.66 3.79 -10.75
CA VAL A 73 3.50 4.97 -11.01
C VAL A 73 4.45 4.65 -12.16
N LYS A 74 4.55 5.57 -13.12
CA LYS A 74 5.51 5.49 -14.21
C LYS A 74 6.21 6.83 -14.37
N ASP A 75 7.54 6.81 -14.32
CA ASP A 75 8.39 8.01 -14.48
C ASP A 75 7.95 9.16 -13.54
N GLY A 76 7.64 8.85 -12.29
CA GLY A 76 7.21 9.82 -11.29
C GLY A 76 5.76 10.28 -11.41
N THR A 77 5.00 9.77 -12.39
CA THR A 77 3.59 10.13 -12.60
C THR A 77 2.68 9.00 -12.13
N VAL A 78 1.69 9.34 -11.31
CA VAL A 78 0.66 8.39 -10.88
C VAL A 78 -0.34 8.19 -12.01
N LEU A 79 -0.43 6.97 -12.54
CA LEU A 79 -1.34 6.61 -13.64
C LEU A 79 -2.67 6.04 -13.15
N ALA A 80 -2.68 5.40 -11.99
CA ALA A 80 -3.88 4.85 -11.38
C ALA A 80 -3.72 4.71 -9.88
N ILE A 81 -4.82 4.87 -9.15
CA ILE A 81 -4.91 4.58 -7.72
C ILE A 81 -6.19 3.77 -7.48
N ASN A 82 -6.05 2.64 -6.82
CA ASN A 82 -7.18 1.83 -6.36
C ASN A 82 -7.22 1.88 -4.83
N VAL A 83 -8.31 2.38 -4.27
CA VAL A 83 -8.48 2.53 -2.82
C VAL A 83 -9.53 1.55 -2.33
N SER A 84 -9.23 0.81 -1.28
CA SER A 84 -10.17 -0.08 -0.59
C SER A 84 -10.83 0.69 0.55
N GLU A 85 -12.01 1.24 0.28
CA GLU A 85 -12.81 1.94 1.27
C GLU A 85 -14.30 1.89 0.88
N GLY A 86 -15.18 1.91 1.87
CA GLY A 86 -16.62 1.96 1.68
C GLY A 86 -17.28 2.80 2.77
N PRO A 87 -18.59 3.13 2.66
CA PRO A 87 -19.30 3.95 3.64
C PRO A 87 -19.23 3.39 5.06
N ASP A 88 -19.31 2.07 5.18
CA ASP A 88 -19.27 1.35 6.46
C ASP A 88 -17.94 0.62 6.70
N ASP A 89 -16.96 0.81 5.82
CA ASP A 89 -15.63 0.16 5.84
C ASP A 89 -14.54 1.16 5.43
N PRO A 90 -14.30 2.21 6.25
CA PRO A 90 -13.38 3.28 5.90
C PRO A 90 -11.92 2.83 5.80
N ALA A 91 -11.55 1.75 6.48
CA ALA A 91 -10.20 1.20 6.47
C ALA A 91 -9.99 0.13 5.38
N GLY A 92 -11.07 -0.32 4.71
CA GLY A 92 -11.01 -1.40 3.73
C GLY A 92 -10.68 -2.77 4.30
N ASP A 93 -10.97 -2.98 5.59
CA ASP A 93 -10.65 -4.24 6.28
C ASP A 93 -11.65 -5.36 5.97
N ASP A 94 -12.91 -5.01 5.77
CA ASP A 94 -13.96 -5.98 5.42
C ASP A 94 -13.90 -6.37 3.94
N ASP A 95 -13.57 -5.42 3.07
CA ASP A 95 -13.38 -5.68 1.64
C ASP A 95 -12.13 -4.95 1.11
N PRO A 96 -10.95 -5.59 1.15
CA PRO A 96 -9.72 -5.02 0.63
C PRO A 96 -9.53 -5.22 -0.88
N SER A 97 -10.46 -5.84 -1.58
CA SER A 97 -10.28 -6.36 -2.96
C SER A 97 -9.82 -5.31 -3.97
N ALA A 98 -10.28 -4.06 -3.86
CA ALA A 98 -9.96 -2.99 -4.83
C ALA A 98 -8.45 -2.69 -4.93
N SER A 99 -7.69 -2.88 -3.86
CA SER A 99 -6.25 -2.60 -3.81
C SER A 99 -5.36 -3.85 -3.82
N LEU A 100 -5.93 -5.03 -3.99
CA LEU A 100 -5.17 -6.27 -4.12
C LEU A 100 -4.59 -6.44 -5.53
N ALA A 101 -3.65 -7.37 -5.66
CA ALA A 101 -2.91 -7.61 -6.90
C ALA A 101 -3.82 -7.87 -8.10
N ASP A 102 -4.85 -8.69 -7.94
CA ASP A 102 -5.77 -9.04 -9.02
C ASP A 102 -6.45 -7.79 -9.61
N ALA A 103 -6.95 -6.90 -8.74
CA ALA A 103 -7.58 -5.66 -9.18
C ALA A 103 -6.58 -4.71 -9.87
N MET A 104 -5.34 -4.65 -9.39
CA MET A 104 -4.29 -3.85 -10.03
C MET A 104 -3.90 -4.41 -11.40
N LEU A 105 -3.85 -5.72 -11.56
CA LEU A 105 -3.57 -6.33 -12.87
C LEU A 105 -4.67 -5.97 -13.89
N VAL A 106 -5.93 -6.01 -13.49
CA VAL A 106 -7.05 -5.56 -14.35
C VAL A 106 -6.88 -4.08 -14.73
N THR A 107 -6.53 -3.23 -13.77
CA THR A 107 -6.27 -1.80 -14.02
C THR A 107 -5.13 -1.59 -15.01
N ILE A 108 -4.03 -2.32 -14.85
CA ILE A 108 -2.86 -2.25 -15.74
C ILE A 108 -3.23 -2.70 -17.16
N ASP A 109 -3.96 -3.78 -17.30
CA ASP A 109 -4.37 -4.29 -18.61
C ASP A 109 -5.32 -3.31 -19.33
N ALA A 110 -6.21 -2.66 -18.60
CA ALA A 110 -7.08 -1.61 -19.16
C ALA A 110 -6.25 -0.41 -19.67
N LEU A 111 -5.22 0.01 -18.95
CA LEU A 111 -4.33 1.10 -19.38
C LEU A 111 -3.49 0.70 -20.61
N LYS A 112 -3.01 -0.53 -20.67
CA LYS A 112 -2.33 -1.07 -21.87
C LYS A 112 -3.25 -1.05 -23.08
N GLY A 113 -4.50 -1.48 -22.93
CA GLY A 113 -5.50 -1.48 -24.01
C GLY A 113 -5.81 -0.10 -24.56
N LYS A 114 -5.62 0.96 -23.75
CA LYS A 114 -5.79 2.37 -24.14
C LYS A 114 -4.49 3.06 -24.58
N ASN A 115 -3.36 2.35 -24.63
CA ASN A 115 -2.03 2.91 -24.88
C ASN A 115 -1.61 4.01 -23.86
N GLU A 116 -2.05 3.89 -22.61
CA GLU A 116 -1.74 4.85 -21.54
C GLU A 116 -0.55 4.44 -20.66
N LEU A 117 0.08 3.31 -21.00
CA LEU A 117 1.29 2.81 -20.32
C LEU A 117 2.56 3.10 -21.12
#